data_b17dd820ad13e15d6393790dfffc9f3e
#
_entry.id   b17dd820ad13e15d6393790dfffc9f3e
#
_cell.length_a   1.000
_cell.length_b   1.000
_cell.length_c   1.000
_cell.angle_alpha   90.00
_cell.angle_beta   90.00
_cell.angle_gamma   90.00
#
_symmetry.space_group_name_H-M   'P 1'
#
loop_
_entity.id
_entity.type
_entity.pdbx_description
1 polymer ?
#
loop_
_entity_poly.entity_id
_entity_poly.type
_entity_poly.pdbx_seq_one_letter_code
_entity_poly.pdbx_strand_id
1 'polypeptide(L)'
;MCIRDRSDGGKGEFDKVTVGTSTFQTLSSNKADFGGFYATWEGVQADMYGPKLNCFTEPDYGVPGNADTIGVITSDKTISNNPELVKKFVQATKKGYEYAYSNPDDAAKILVKEAPDANLKLDFVKKSMKTIVDGQYWGDPAKIKDGSFTFGTNDVEGAQQYFDFLAQEDAYTDSHDKVVHDAPQAKDLATDEFLK
;
A
#
# COMPACT_ATOMS: atom_id res chain seq x y z
N MET A 1 7.82 0.60 -12.43
CA MET A 1 8.91 1.41 -12.97
C MET A 1 9.15 1.22 -14.46
N CYS A 2 9.37 0.00 -15.01
CA CYS A 2 9.47 -0.23 -16.47
C CYS A 2 8.26 0.27 -17.25
N ILE A 3 7.06 0.12 -16.70
CA ILE A 3 5.81 0.58 -17.30
C ILE A 3 5.84 2.09 -17.45
N ARG A 4 6.22 2.82 -16.40
CA ARG A 4 6.30 4.27 -16.41
C ARG A 4 7.34 4.80 -17.40
N ASP A 5 8.55 4.20 -17.42
CA ASP A 5 9.59 4.59 -18.37
C ASP A 5 9.13 4.44 -19.82
N ARG A 6 8.42 3.36 -20.16
CA ARG A 6 7.83 3.16 -21.48
C ARG A 6 6.71 4.16 -21.79
N SER A 7 5.85 4.47 -20.83
CA SER A 7 4.80 5.48 -20.97
C SER A 7 5.39 6.86 -21.30
N ASP A 8 6.55 7.19 -20.75
CA ASP A 8 7.26 8.44 -21.05
C ASP A 8 8.16 8.37 -22.33
N GLY A 9 8.06 7.28 -23.11
CA GLY A 9 8.83 7.07 -24.33
C GLY A 9 10.22 6.50 -24.12
N GLY A 10 10.55 6.06 -22.93
CA GLY A 10 11.76 5.33 -22.62
C GLY A 10 11.71 3.88 -23.11
N LYS A 11 12.83 3.16 -22.97
CA LYS A 11 12.93 1.77 -23.42
C LYS A 11 12.66 0.76 -22.31
N GLY A 12 12.55 1.19 -21.05
CA GLY A 12 12.41 0.32 -19.88
C GLY A 12 13.66 -0.49 -19.57
N GLU A 13 14.82 -0.07 -20.07
CA GLU A 13 16.10 -0.78 -19.92
C GLU A 13 16.79 -0.41 -18.61
N PHE A 14 16.69 -1.31 -17.63
CA PHE A 14 17.47 -1.24 -16.38
C PHE A 14 17.60 -2.62 -15.77
N ASP A 15 18.65 -2.81 -14.98
CA ASP A 15 18.87 -4.07 -14.25
C ASP A 15 17.93 -4.15 -13.05
N LYS A 16 17.12 -5.20 -13.02
CA LYS A 16 16.14 -5.42 -11.93
C LYS A 16 16.72 -6.34 -10.86
N VAL A 17 16.78 -5.86 -9.63
CA VAL A 17 17.17 -6.64 -8.46
C VAL A 17 15.98 -6.78 -7.51
N THR A 18 15.65 -8.01 -7.12
CA THR A 18 14.60 -8.28 -6.13
C THR A 18 15.23 -8.40 -4.75
N VAL A 19 14.92 -7.46 -3.86
CA VAL A 19 15.56 -7.34 -2.54
C VAL A 19 14.58 -7.51 -1.36
N GLY A 20 13.31 -7.81 -1.64
CA GLY A 20 12.26 -7.92 -0.62
C GLY A 20 12.14 -6.62 0.21
N THR A 21 12.21 -6.74 1.53
CA THR A 21 12.13 -5.62 2.48
C THR A 21 13.45 -4.87 2.66
N SER A 22 14.47 -5.15 1.88
CA SER A 22 15.82 -4.58 2.03
C SER A 22 16.10 -3.40 1.08
N THR A 23 15.07 -2.79 0.50
CA THR A 23 15.24 -1.69 -0.47
C THR A 23 16.03 -0.53 0.12
N PHE A 24 15.68 -0.08 1.32
CA PHE A 24 16.40 1.01 1.99
C PHE A 24 17.88 0.70 2.21
N GLN A 25 18.22 -0.50 2.71
CA GLN A 25 19.60 -0.92 2.93
C GLN A 25 20.38 -1.04 1.62
N THR A 26 19.71 -1.50 0.56
CA THR A 26 20.31 -1.64 -0.78
C THR A 26 20.67 -0.29 -1.37
N LEU A 27 19.77 0.69 -1.31
CA LEU A 27 20.01 2.08 -1.70
C LEU A 27 21.12 2.73 -0.84
N SER A 28 21.01 2.60 0.49
CA SER A 28 21.97 3.20 1.44
C SER A 28 23.39 2.66 1.28
N SER A 29 23.55 1.44 0.78
CA SER A 29 24.86 0.82 0.52
C SER A 29 25.34 0.99 -0.92
N ASN A 30 24.70 1.86 -1.72
CA ASN A 30 25.00 2.09 -3.14
C ASN A 30 25.01 0.82 -4.01
N LYS A 31 24.10 -0.12 -3.70
CA LYS A 31 23.93 -1.36 -4.48
C LYS A 31 22.78 -1.27 -5.48
N ALA A 32 22.04 -0.19 -5.47
CA ALA A 32 21.03 0.18 -6.45
C ALA A 32 20.97 1.70 -6.56
N ASP A 33 20.62 2.21 -7.75
CA ASP A 33 20.50 3.64 -8.03
C ASP A 33 19.14 4.19 -7.64
N PHE A 34 18.09 3.35 -7.69
CA PHE A 34 16.72 3.69 -7.31
C PHE A 34 15.94 2.45 -6.82
N GLY A 35 14.80 2.67 -6.19
CA GLY A 35 13.92 1.59 -5.73
C GLY A 35 12.58 2.10 -5.21
N GLY A 36 11.55 1.25 -5.26
CA GLY A 36 10.26 1.52 -4.66
C GLY A 36 10.26 1.21 -3.17
N PHE A 37 9.60 2.05 -2.37
CA PHE A 37 9.40 1.84 -0.93
C PHE A 37 8.21 2.66 -0.42
N TYR A 38 7.77 2.36 0.77
CA TYR A 38 6.68 3.10 1.41
C TYR A 38 7.20 4.37 2.10
N ALA A 39 6.64 5.51 1.73
CA ALA A 39 6.98 6.80 2.34
C ALA A 39 6.80 6.81 3.86
N THR A 40 5.80 6.07 4.35
CA THR A 40 5.45 5.96 5.77
C THR A 40 6.35 5.00 6.57
N TRP A 41 7.20 4.22 5.92
CA TRP A 41 8.11 3.27 6.56
C TRP A 41 9.57 3.54 6.16
N GLU A 42 10.01 3.14 4.97
CA GLU A 42 11.39 3.39 4.53
C GLU A 42 11.68 4.88 4.32
N GLY A 43 10.67 5.68 3.92
CA GLY A 43 10.82 7.13 3.87
C GLY A 43 11.12 7.73 5.24
N VAL A 44 10.39 7.29 6.27
CA VAL A 44 10.66 7.67 7.68
C VAL A 44 12.03 7.16 8.14
N GLN A 45 12.44 5.96 7.71
CA GLN A 45 13.75 5.41 8.03
C GLN A 45 14.88 6.27 7.43
N ALA A 46 14.73 6.71 6.18
CA ALA A 46 15.66 7.62 5.53
C ALA A 46 15.74 8.98 6.24
N ASP A 47 14.61 9.54 6.65
CA ASP A 47 14.54 10.79 7.39
C ASP A 47 15.27 10.73 8.74
N MET A 48 15.12 9.61 9.46
CA MET A 48 15.67 9.45 10.82
C MET A 48 17.13 9.04 10.83
N TYR A 49 17.55 8.23 9.87
CA TYR A 49 18.86 7.57 9.92
C TYR A 49 19.74 7.87 8.70
N GLY A 50 19.19 8.57 7.67
CA GLY A 50 19.89 8.87 6.42
C GLY A 50 20.17 7.62 5.57
N PRO A 51 20.70 7.75 4.37
CA PRO A 51 21.00 9.01 3.69
C PRO A 51 19.73 9.77 3.27
N LYS A 52 19.88 11.06 2.97
CA LYS A 52 18.80 11.85 2.38
C LYS A 52 18.50 11.32 0.98
N LEU A 53 17.24 10.96 0.73
CA LEU A 53 16.78 10.46 -0.55
C LEU A 53 16.02 11.54 -1.31
N ASN A 54 16.09 11.50 -2.64
CA ASN A 54 15.18 12.22 -3.51
C ASN A 54 14.00 11.30 -3.80
N CYS A 55 12.83 11.67 -3.33
CA CYS A 55 11.62 10.88 -3.47
C CYS A 55 10.61 11.59 -4.37
N PHE A 56 9.87 10.82 -5.12
CA PHE A 56 8.69 11.26 -5.86
C PHE A 56 7.61 10.18 -5.76
N THR A 57 6.37 10.56 -5.96
CA THR A 57 5.23 9.62 -5.97
C THR A 57 4.83 9.30 -7.40
N GLU A 58 4.23 8.15 -7.61
CA GLU A 58 3.73 7.73 -8.92
C GLU A 58 2.72 8.74 -9.52
N PRO A 59 1.76 9.29 -8.74
CA PRO A 59 0.84 10.32 -9.23
C PRO A 59 1.52 11.60 -9.71
N ASP A 60 2.67 12.01 -9.13
CA ASP A 60 3.41 13.20 -9.56
C ASP A 60 3.87 13.12 -11.02
N TYR A 61 3.92 11.90 -11.54
CA TYR A 61 4.32 11.60 -12.92
C TYR A 61 3.20 11.02 -13.76
N GLY A 62 1.94 11.22 -13.36
CA GLY A 62 0.76 10.90 -14.15
C GLY A 62 0.35 9.42 -14.16
N VAL A 63 0.84 8.60 -13.23
CA VAL A 63 0.23 7.29 -12.99
C VAL A 63 -1.14 7.51 -12.35
N PRO A 64 -2.22 7.09 -13.01
CA PRO A 64 -3.57 7.39 -12.54
C PRO A 64 -4.03 6.47 -11.42
N GLY A 65 -5.10 6.89 -10.75
CA GLY A 65 -5.81 6.06 -9.79
C GLY A 65 -5.08 5.85 -8.47
N ASN A 66 -5.35 4.71 -7.86
CA ASN A 66 -4.78 4.32 -6.57
C ASN A 66 -3.98 3.02 -6.74
N ALA A 67 -2.65 3.17 -6.85
CA ALA A 67 -1.72 2.06 -7.06
C ALA A 67 -1.39 1.28 -5.78
N ASP A 68 -1.44 1.95 -4.62
CA ASP A 68 -0.96 1.42 -3.34
C ASP A 68 -2.12 0.98 -2.43
N THR A 69 -2.99 0.13 -2.93
CA THR A 69 -4.09 -0.40 -2.12
C THR A 69 -3.62 -1.57 -1.26
N ILE A 70 -3.49 -1.35 0.03
CA ILE A 70 -3.27 -2.43 1.01
C ILE A 70 -4.64 -2.89 1.52
N GLY A 71 -4.92 -4.18 1.40
CA GLY A 71 -6.21 -4.74 1.77
C GLY A 71 -6.12 -6.11 2.42
N VAL A 72 -7.25 -6.56 2.94
CA VAL A 72 -7.45 -7.95 3.38
C VAL A 72 -7.94 -8.75 2.18
N ILE A 73 -7.27 -9.85 1.87
CA ILE A 73 -7.62 -10.74 0.75
C ILE A 73 -8.08 -12.08 1.30
N THR A 74 -9.16 -12.61 0.75
CA THR A 74 -9.61 -13.97 1.00
C THR A 74 -10.22 -14.59 -0.26
N SER A 75 -10.43 -15.90 -0.27
CA SER A 75 -11.03 -16.60 -1.43
C SER A 75 -12.55 -16.53 -1.40
N ASP A 76 -13.20 -16.57 -2.58
CA ASP A 76 -14.65 -16.70 -2.72
C ASP A 76 -15.20 -17.92 -1.97
N LYS A 77 -14.43 -19.01 -1.94
CA LYS A 77 -14.75 -20.20 -1.17
C LYS A 77 -14.85 -19.91 0.34
N THR A 78 -13.94 -19.09 0.87
CA THR A 78 -13.97 -18.69 2.29
C THR A 78 -15.18 -17.80 2.56
N ILE A 79 -15.44 -16.84 1.69
CA ILE A 79 -16.60 -15.95 1.78
C ILE A 79 -17.89 -16.78 1.78
N SER A 80 -18.05 -17.68 0.81
CA SER A 80 -19.27 -18.50 0.66
C SER A 80 -19.49 -19.46 1.82
N ASN A 81 -18.42 -20.10 2.32
CA ASN A 81 -18.53 -21.12 3.36
C ASN A 81 -18.60 -20.57 4.79
N ASN A 82 -17.99 -19.40 5.02
CA ASN A 82 -17.84 -18.82 6.36
C ASN A 82 -17.99 -17.28 6.35
N PRO A 83 -19.10 -16.72 5.85
CA PRO A 83 -19.29 -15.27 5.75
C PRO A 83 -19.21 -14.57 7.10
N GLU A 84 -19.71 -15.20 8.16
CA GLU A 84 -19.65 -14.66 9.53
C GLU A 84 -18.22 -14.56 10.07
N LEU A 85 -17.34 -15.50 9.71
CA LEU A 85 -15.93 -15.43 10.07
C LEU A 85 -15.26 -14.24 9.36
N VAL A 86 -15.51 -14.09 8.06
CA VAL A 86 -15.00 -12.97 7.25
C VAL A 86 -15.45 -11.63 7.85
N LYS A 87 -16.75 -11.52 8.14
CA LYS A 87 -17.34 -10.32 8.76
C LYS A 87 -16.66 -9.97 10.08
N LYS A 88 -16.57 -10.93 10.99
CA LYS A 88 -15.92 -10.71 12.31
C LYS A 88 -14.47 -10.30 12.18
N PHE A 89 -13.74 -10.92 11.24
CA PHE A 89 -12.34 -10.58 11.00
C PHE A 89 -12.20 -9.15 10.46
N VAL A 90 -12.96 -8.79 9.42
CA VAL A 90 -12.94 -7.44 8.81
C VAL A 90 -13.32 -6.38 9.84
N GLN A 91 -14.38 -6.61 10.63
CA GLN A 91 -14.81 -5.65 11.66
C GLN A 91 -13.78 -5.50 12.79
N ALA A 92 -13.13 -6.59 13.21
CA ALA A 92 -12.05 -6.53 14.21
C ALA A 92 -10.83 -5.77 13.67
N THR A 93 -10.46 -6.05 12.43
CA THR A 93 -9.37 -5.35 11.72
C THR A 93 -9.67 -3.85 11.60
N LYS A 94 -10.87 -3.49 11.13
CA LYS A 94 -11.33 -2.09 11.06
C LYS A 94 -11.20 -1.38 12.40
N LYS A 95 -11.71 -1.96 13.48
CA LYS A 95 -11.58 -1.39 14.84
C LYS A 95 -10.13 -1.21 15.26
N GLY A 96 -9.25 -2.13 14.92
CA GLY A 96 -7.83 -2.03 15.20
C GLY A 96 -7.18 -0.84 14.48
N TYR A 97 -7.49 -0.65 13.20
CA TYR A 97 -7.00 0.49 12.42
C TYR A 97 -7.57 1.82 12.89
N GLU A 98 -8.88 1.90 13.19
CA GLU A 98 -9.52 3.10 13.75
C GLU A 98 -8.91 3.49 15.10
N TYR A 99 -8.63 2.50 15.96
CA TYR A 99 -7.93 2.73 17.21
C TYR A 99 -6.51 3.26 16.97
N ALA A 100 -5.75 2.61 16.11
CA ALA A 100 -4.37 3.00 15.78
C ALA A 100 -4.30 4.42 15.22
N TYR A 101 -5.25 4.77 14.36
CA TYR A 101 -5.32 6.10 13.77
C TYR A 101 -5.66 7.20 14.77
N SER A 102 -6.53 6.88 15.73
CA SER A 102 -6.93 7.81 16.81
C SER A 102 -5.91 7.88 17.95
N ASN A 103 -5.09 6.83 18.12
CA ASN A 103 -4.14 6.69 19.23
C ASN A 103 -2.76 6.24 18.72
N PRO A 104 -2.10 7.01 17.82
CA PRO A 104 -0.91 6.56 17.10
C PRO A 104 0.27 6.20 18.02
N ASP A 105 0.47 6.94 19.09
CA ASP A 105 1.54 6.71 20.07
C ASP A 105 1.34 5.40 20.86
N ASP A 106 0.10 5.08 21.19
CA ASP A 106 -0.23 3.86 21.92
C ASP A 106 -0.18 2.64 20.99
N ALA A 107 -0.70 2.78 19.78
CA ALA A 107 -0.59 1.75 18.73
C ALA A 107 0.88 1.39 18.45
N ALA A 108 1.78 2.39 18.41
CA ALA A 108 3.21 2.15 18.25
C ALA A 108 3.80 1.31 19.41
N LYS A 109 3.40 1.57 20.65
CA LYS A 109 3.83 0.78 21.82
C LYS A 109 3.32 -0.65 21.75
N ILE A 110 2.04 -0.82 21.37
CA ILE A 110 1.41 -2.13 21.20
C ILE A 110 2.16 -2.93 20.13
N LEU A 111 2.42 -2.33 18.95
CA LEU A 111 3.12 -3.00 17.88
C LEU A 111 4.53 -3.49 18.33
N VAL A 112 5.31 -2.62 18.96
CA VAL A 112 6.65 -2.98 19.45
C VAL A 112 6.60 -4.11 20.49
N LYS A 113 5.59 -4.09 21.36
CA LYS A 113 5.41 -5.11 22.39
C LYS A 113 4.98 -6.46 21.81
N GLU A 114 4.04 -6.46 20.87
CA GLU A 114 3.44 -7.68 20.33
C GLU A 114 4.26 -8.31 19.20
N ALA A 115 5.24 -7.57 18.62
CA ALA A 115 6.15 -8.06 17.59
C ALA A 115 7.63 -7.98 18.02
N PRO A 116 8.04 -8.66 19.11
CA PRO A 116 9.40 -8.56 19.66
C PRO A 116 10.48 -9.04 18.68
N ASP A 117 10.18 -10.05 17.86
CA ASP A 117 11.13 -10.60 16.89
C ASP A 117 11.43 -9.64 15.72
N ALA A 118 10.59 -8.65 15.51
CA ALA A 118 10.81 -7.62 14.47
C ALA A 118 11.85 -6.56 14.88
N ASN A 119 12.30 -6.57 16.14
CA ASN A 119 13.31 -5.65 16.69
C ASN A 119 13.03 -4.17 16.40
N LEU A 120 11.75 -3.77 16.41
CA LEU A 120 11.31 -2.42 16.09
C LEU A 120 11.72 -1.43 17.18
N LYS A 121 12.24 -0.29 16.78
CA LYS A 121 12.52 0.82 17.70
C LYS A 121 11.26 1.66 17.89
N LEU A 122 10.88 1.91 19.13
CA LEU A 122 9.65 2.62 19.47
C LEU A 122 9.58 4.01 18.82
N ASP A 123 10.69 4.76 18.83
CA ASP A 123 10.71 6.12 18.26
C ASP A 123 10.48 6.10 16.74
N PHE A 124 11.02 5.09 16.05
CA PHE A 124 10.77 4.89 14.62
C PHE A 124 9.30 4.58 14.35
N VAL A 125 8.70 3.64 15.09
CA VAL A 125 7.29 3.26 14.89
C VAL A 125 6.36 4.43 15.21
N LYS A 126 6.64 5.22 16.25
CA LYS A 126 5.89 6.44 16.55
C LYS A 126 5.97 7.46 15.42
N LYS A 127 7.17 7.68 14.88
CA LYS A 127 7.35 8.60 13.74
C LYS A 127 6.60 8.12 12.52
N SER A 128 6.63 6.81 12.21
CA SER A 128 5.87 6.20 11.12
C SER A 128 4.36 6.40 11.31
N MET A 129 3.81 6.07 12.47
CA MET A 129 2.40 6.27 12.78
C MET A 129 1.98 7.74 12.67
N LYS A 130 2.82 8.65 13.17
CA LYS A 130 2.57 10.09 13.03
C LYS A 130 2.56 10.53 11.56
N THR A 131 3.47 10.03 10.75
CA THR A 131 3.53 10.30 9.31
C THR A 131 2.26 9.82 8.61
N ILE A 132 1.75 8.62 8.95
CA ILE A 132 0.49 8.08 8.43
C ILE A 132 -0.69 9.02 8.74
N VAL A 133 -0.81 9.47 9.98
CA VAL A 133 -1.93 10.33 10.43
C VAL A 133 -1.81 11.73 9.82
N ASP A 134 -0.65 12.36 9.91
CA ASP A 134 -0.42 13.72 9.40
C ASP A 134 -0.59 13.80 7.86
N GLY A 135 -0.16 12.76 7.15
CA GLY A 135 -0.30 12.64 5.70
C GLY A 135 -1.65 12.10 5.25
N GLN A 136 -2.55 11.76 6.17
CA GLN A 136 -3.88 11.22 5.88
C GLN A 136 -3.87 9.96 5.00
N TYR A 137 -2.81 9.14 5.09
CA TYR A 137 -2.62 7.98 4.23
C TYR A 137 -3.71 6.91 4.37
N TRP A 138 -4.44 6.88 5.48
CA TRP A 138 -5.58 5.99 5.69
C TRP A 138 -6.93 6.71 5.64
N GLY A 139 -6.97 7.91 5.06
CA GLY A 139 -8.14 8.76 4.94
C GLY A 139 -8.08 9.98 5.85
N ASP A 140 -9.03 10.90 5.66
CA ASP A 140 -9.15 12.12 6.46
C ASP A 140 -9.66 11.79 7.88
N PRO A 141 -8.87 12.06 8.95
CA PRO A 141 -9.27 11.77 10.32
C PRO A 141 -10.56 12.47 10.74
N ALA A 142 -10.83 13.67 10.21
CA ALA A 142 -12.05 14.40 10.53
C ALA A 142 -13.28 13.70 9.95
N LYS A 143 -13.20 13.23 8.70
CA LYS A 143 -14.26 12.48 8.03
C LYS A 143 -14.49 11.09 8.62
N ILE A 144 -13.42 10.45 9.12
CA ILE A 144 -13.53 9.20 9.86
C ILE A 144 -14.29 9.44 11.17
N LYS A 145 -13.94 10.50 11.89
CA LYS A 145 -14.54 10.83 13.20
C LYS A 145 -16.01 11.25 13.09
N ASP A 146 -16.38 12.01 12.07
CA ASP A 146 -17.76 12.47 11.88
C ASP A 146 -18.64 11.44 11.14
N GLY A 147 -18.04 10.33 10.68
CA GLY A 147 -18.74 9.23 10.01
C GLY A 147 -19.08 9.49 8.54
N SER A 148 -18.59 10.58 7.94
CA SER A 148 -18.77 10.86 6.51
C SER A 148 -17.87 10.01 5.61
N PHE A 149 -16.85 9.36 6.19
CA PHE A 149 -16.01 8.34 5.54
C PHE A 149 -15.98 7.08 6.39
N THR A 150 -16.32 5.95 5.78
CA THR A 150 -16.21 4.64 6.44
C THR A 150 -14.81 4.08 6.23
N PHE A 151 -14.06 3.92 7.33
CA PHE A 151 -12.72 3.37 7.28
C PHE A 151 -12.71 1.96 6.65
N GLY A 152 -11.81 1.76 5.69
CA GLY A 152 -11.67 0.50 4.96
C GLY A 152 -12.53 0.38 3.70
N THR A 153 -13.29 1.42 3.32
CA THR A 153 -14.03 1.44 2.04
C THR A 153 -13.05 1.34 0.88
N ASN A 154 -13.35 0.45 -0.07
CA ASN A 154 -12.54 0.27 -1.27
C ASN A 154 -12.71 1.45 -2.24
N ASP A 155 -11.61 1.98 -2.75
CA ASP A 155 -11.59 2.93 -3.87
C ASP A 155 -11.65 2.16 -5.20
N VAL A 156 -12.84 1.68 -5.54
CA VAL A 156 -13.06 0.86 -6.75
C VAL A 156 -12.79 1.65 -8.04
N GLU A 157 -13.11 2.95 -8.05
CA GLU A 157 -12.88 3.81 -9.20
C GLU A 157 -11.38 4.05 -9.42
N GLY A 158 -10.65 4.42 -8.38
CA GLY A 158 -9.20 4.60 -8.45
C GLY A 158 -8.46 3.31 -8.79
N ALA A 159 -8.90 2.16 -8.26
CA ALA A 159 -8.34 0.87 -8.63
C ALA A 159 -8.59 0.54 -10.11
N GLN A 160 -9.79 0.84 -10.66
CA GLN A 160 -10.07 0.62 -12.07
C GLN A 160 -9.21 1.48 -12.98
N GLN A 161 -9.03 2.76 -12.66
CA GLN A 161 -8.15 3.65 -13.42
C GLN A 161 -6.72 3.13 -13.49
N TYR A 162 -6.22 2.59 -12.39
CA TYR A 162 -4.89 1.99 -12.34
C TYR A 162 -4.83 0.67 -13.15
N PHE A 163 -5.84 -0.18 -13.08
CA PHE A 163 -5.90 -1.41 -13.88
C PHE A 163 -5.94 -1.12 -15.39
N ASP A 164 -6.72 -0.12 -15.79
CA ASP A 164 -6.80 0.30 -17.20
C ASP A 164 -5.45 0.86 -17.67
N PHE A 165 -4.76 1.64 -16.84
CA PHE A 165 -3.40 2.10 -17.12
C PHE A 165 -2.42 0.93 -17.29
N LEU A 166 -2.46 -0.07 -16.42
CA LEU A 166 -1.60 -1.25 -16.54
C LEU A 166 -1.87 -2.04 -17.83
N ALA A 167 -3.14 -2.14 -18.24
CA ALA A 167 -3.50 -2.79 -19.50
C ALA A 167 -2.98 -2.05 -20.74
N GLN A 168 -3.02 -0.70 -20.72
CA GLN A 168 -2.47 0.14 -21.77
C GLN A 168 -0.94 0.04 -21.89
N GLU A 169 -0.26 -0.23 -20.76
CA GLU A 169 1.20 -0.33 -20.68
C GLU A 169 1.70 -1.78 -20.81
N ASP A 170 0.92 -2.68 -21.38
CA ASP A 170 1.29 -4.09 -21.62
C ASP A 170 1.71 -4.86 -20.36
N ALA A 171 1.15 -4.50 -19.19
CA ALA A 171 1.55 -5.07 -17.92
C ALA A 171 0.91 -6.43 -17.61
N TYR A 172 -0.19 -6.77 -18.27
CA TYR A 172 -0.87 -8.04 -18.07
C TYR A 172 -0.43 -9.07 -19.11
N THR A 173 -0.23 -10.31 -18.64
CA THR A 173 0.05 -11.46 -19.52
C THR A 173 -0.87 -12.62 -19.17
N ASP A 174 -1.17 -13.44 -20.16
CA ASP A 174 -1.85 -14.73 -19.96
C ASP A 174 -0.90 -15.82 -19.43
N SER A 175 -1.39 -17.03 -19.27
CA SER A 175 -0.61 -18.19 -18.81
C SER A 175 0.50 -18.63 -19.77
N HIS A 176 0.61 -18.00 -20.95
CA HIS A 176 1.62 -18.28 -21.96
C HIS A 176 2.54 -17.07 -22.19
N ASP A 177 2.58 -16.14 -21.21
CA ASP A 177 3.36 -14.89 -21.25
C ASP A 177 2.99 -13.97 -22.43
N LYS A 178 1.80 -14.14 -23.02
CA LYS A 178 1.31 -13.27 -24.10
C LYS A 178 0.59 -12.08 -23.46
N VAL A 179 0.94 -10.88 -23.90
CA VAL A 179 0.28 -9.62 -23.47
C VAL A 179 -1.22 -9.68 -23.73
N VAL A 180 -1.99 -9.28 -22.72
CA VAL A 180 -3.43 -9.10 -22.78
C VAL A 180 -3.77 -7.66 -22.40
N HIS A 181 -4.70 -7.03 -23.15
CA HIS A 181 -5.10 -5.63 -22.94
C HIS A 181 -6.40 -5.48 -22.15
N ASP A 182 -7.02 -6.61 -21.77
CA ASP A 182 -8.26 -6.59 -20.98
C ASP A 182 -7.91 -6.41 -19.50
N ALA A 183 -8.22 -5.25 -18.97
CA ALA A 183 -8.06 -4.97 -17.55
C ALA A 183 -9.10 -5.77 -16.72
N PRO A 184 -8.71 -6.32 -15.57
CA PRO A 184 -9.68 -6.89 -14.64
C PRO A 184 -10.65 -5.80 -14.14
N GLN A 185 -11.86 -6.20 -13.79
CA GLN A 185 -12.86 -5.27 -13.26
C GLN A 185 -12.70 -5.15 -11.75
N ALA A 186 -12.32 -3.97 -11.27
CA ALA A 186 -12.07 -3.72 -9.84
C ALA A 186 -13.29 -4.03 -8.96
N LYS A 187 -14.50 -3.74 -9.47
CA LYS A 187 -15.78 -4.06 -8.78
C LYS A 187 -16.00 -5.56 -8.53
N ASP A 188 -15.37 -6.43 -9.33
CA ASP A 188 -15.49 -7.89 -9.20
C ASP A 188 -14.42 -8.46 -8.25
N LEU A 189 -13.44 -7.65 -7.86
CA LEU A 189 -12.32 -8.03 -7.01
C LEU A 189 -12.41 -7.46 -5.59
N ALA A 190 -13.30 -6.49 -5.36
CA ALA A 190 -13.41 -5.80 -4.07
C ALA A 190 -14.86 -5.75 -3.59
N THR A 191 -15.06 -5.85 -2.27
CA THR A 191 -16.38 -5.71 -1.64
C THR A 191 -16.30 -5.00 -0.31
N ASP A 192 -17.26 -4.12 -0.03
CA ASP A 192 -17.45 -3.44 1.24
C ASP A 192 -18.53 -4.10 2.12
N GLU A 193 -19.07 -5.24 1.68
CA GLU A 193 -20.19 -5.95 2.32
C GLU A 193 -19.93 -6.24 3.80
N PHE A 194 -18.68 -6.54 4.16
CA PHE A 194 -18.29 -6.95 5.51
C PHE A 194 -17.87 -5.80 6.43
N LEU A 195 -17.88 -4.57 5.96
CA LEU A 195 -17.50 -3.38 6.75
C LEU A 195 -18.60 -2.91 7.72
N LYS A 196 -19.84 -3.37 7.52
CA LYS A 196 -21.04 -2.97 8.30
C LYS A 196 -21.39 -3.95 9.39
#